data_339668e75d6f879f1c6b10dc9c1f523e
#
_entry.id   339668e75d6f879f1c6b10dc9c1f523e
#
_cell.length_a   1.000
_cell.length_b   1.000
_cell.length_c   1.000
_cell.angle_alpha   90.00
_cell.angle_beta   90.00
_cell.angle_gamma   90.00
#
_symmetry.space_group_name_H-M   'P 1'
#
loop_
_entity.id
_entity.type
_entity.pdbx_description
1 polymer ?
#
loop_
_entity_poly.entity_id
_entity_poly.type
_entity_poly.pdbx_seq_one_letter_code
_entity_poly.pdbx_strand_id
1 'polypeptide(L)'
;MTTHMKQSIILRMDMGNSKRTEKLRRQYRNILRRFSNAGNYDGYFIGKVSLEFNMAADAGKMSENQAHIIKSRENYAELAAGGDFADGYLSIHMYLMKPVSKAAAQSNSGGQNKFATVNEYTQDMIFSKSEIFSFVSDTGDFNPIHQGGHPVVPGLLILEKLILEKPILEKLNLQTDIGHIGIFDLIHSFGIRFRTPLYADEPVRLVPHKASGRMDGYKCSDGVELFSCKY
;
A
#
# COMPACT_ATOMS: atom_id res chain seq x y z
N MET A 1 -0.06 39.69 14.62
CA MET A 1 -0.37 38.30 14.97
C MET A 1 0.90 37.68 15.53
N THR A 2 0.96 37.45 16.85
CA THR A 2 2.18 37.05 17.55
C THR A 2 2.60 35.63 17.22
N THR A 3 3.90 35.35 17.25
CA THR A 3 4.54 34.05 16.94
C THR A 3 3.91 32.86 17.67
N HIS A 4 3.49 33.08 18.94
CA HIS A 4 2.78 32.08 19.73
C HIS A 4 1.42 31.66 19.18
N MET A 5 0.69 32.57 18.54
CA MET A 5 -0.62 32.26 17.96
C MET A 5 -0.48 31.41 16.70
N LYS A 6 0.58 31.65 15.90
CA LYS A 6 0.89 30.83 14.71
C LYS A 6 1.31 29.40 15.10
N GLN A 7 2.17 29.22 16.11
CA GLN A 7 2.57 27.90 16.60
C GLN A 7 1.39 27.10 17.16
N SER A 8 0.47 27.73 17.90
CA SER A 8 -0.72 27.08 18.45
C SER A 8 -1.70 26.61 17.35
N ILE A 9 -1.82 27.35 16.25
CA ILE A 9 -2.65 26.98 15.09
C ILE A 9 -2.03 25.81 14.34
N ILE A 10 -0.72 25.83 14.09
CA ILE A 10 0.02 24.74 13.42
C ILE A 10 -0.11 23.43 14.23
N LEU A 11 0.14 23.47 15.54
CA LEU A 11 0.00 22.30 16.41
C LEU A 11 -1.43 21.73 16.42
N ARG A 12 -2.47 22.56 16.38
CA ARG A 12 -3.87 22.10 16.31
C ARG A 12 -4.21 21.48 14.95
N MET A 13 -3.66 22.02 13.86
CA MET A 13 -3.83 21.45 12.53
C MET A 13 -3.15 20.07 12.40
N ASP A 14 -1.92 19.92 12.91
CA ASP A 14 -1.20 18.64 12.89
C ASP A 14 -1.89 17.57 13.73
N MET A 15 -2.44 17.92 14.90
CA MET A 15 -3.21 16.97 15.71
C MET A 15 -4.53 16.54 15.04
N GLY A 16 -5.19 17.44 14.31
CA GLY A 16 -6.39 17.11 13.54
C GLY A 16 -6.10 16.14 12.40
N ASN A 17 -5.01 16.36 11.66
CA ASN A 17 -4.55 15.49 10.58
C ASN A 17 -4.14 14.10 11.10
N SER A 18 -3.44 14.02 12.22
CA SER A 18 -3.05 12.74 12.84
C SER A 18 -4.26 11.89 13.22
N LYS A 19 -5.29 12.48 13.85
CA LYS A 19 -6.52 11.76 14.21
C LYS A 19 -7.31 11.28 12.99
N ARG A 20 -7.36 12.09 11.92
CA ARG A 20 -8.02 11.72 10.66
C ARG A 20 -7.29 10.55 9.98
N THR A 21 -5.97 10.63 9.86
CA THR A 21 -5.14 9.55 9.30
C THR A 21 -5.32 8.26 10.09
N GLU A 22 -5.36 8.32 11.42
CA GLU A 22 -5.58 7.14 12.26
C GLU A 22 -6.99 6.56 12.08
N LYS A 23 -8.02 7.38 11.90
CA LYS A 23 -9.37 6.92 11.56
C LYS A 23 -9.36 6.17 10.22
N LEU A 24 -8.74 6.75 9.18
CA LEU A 24 -8.65 6.14 7.85
C LEU A 24 -7.87 4.82 7.89
N ARG A 25 -6.76 4.77 8.64
CA ARG A 25 -5.98 3.54 8.85
C ARG A 25 -6.84 2.42 9.47
N ARG A 26 -7.63 2.72 10.49
CA ARG A 26 -8.57 1.77 11.10
C ARG A 26 -9.62 1.29 10.11
N GLN A 27 -10.22 2.18 9.34
CA GLN A 27 -11.21 1.81 8.33
C GLN A 27 -10.59 0.90 7.27
N TYR A 28 -9.41 1.24 6.76
CA TYR A 28 -8.65 0.43 5.81
C TYR A 28 -8.37 -0.98 6.37
N ARG A 29 -7.78 -1.08 7.57
CA ARG A 29 -7.47 -2.37 8.21
C ARG A 29 -8.72 -3.18 8.52
N ASN A 30 -9.85 -2.57 8.82
CA ASN A 30 -11.13 -3.28 9.00
C ASN A 30 -11.61 -3.92 7.69
N ILE A 31 -11.41 -3.27 6.54
CA ILE A 31 -11.70 -3.88 5.23
C ILE A 31 -10.74 -5.05 4.99
N LEU A 32 -9.45 -4.90 5.32
CA LEU A 32 -8.45 -5.94 5.13
C LEU A 32 -8.71 -7.21 5.96
N ARG A 33 -9.23 -7.07 7.18
CA ARG A 33 -9.63 -8.23 8.02
C ARG A 33 -10.61 -9.17 7.33
N ARG A 34 -11.39 -8.69 6.36
CA ARG A 34 -12.34 -9.51 5.62
C ARG A 34 -11.65 -10.56 4.76
N PHE A 35 -10.41 -10.26 4.31
CA PHE A 35 -9.62 -11.21 3.52
C PHE A 35 -9.08 -12.38 4.35
N SER A 36 -8.81 -12.20 5.64
CA SER A 36 -8.31 -13.27 6.52
C SER A 36 -9.28 -14.45 6.65
N ASN A 37 -10.58 -14.20 6.42
CA ASN A 37 -11.64 -15.21 6.50
C ASN A 37 -12.02 -15.80 5.14
N ALA A 38 -11.40 -15.36 4.04
CA ALA A 38 -11.82 -15.76 2.68
C ALA A 38 -11.31 -17.13 2.25
N GLY A 39 -10.35 -17.72 2.96
CA GLY A 39 -9.78 -19.03 2.66
C GLY A 39 -8.34 -19.18 3.14
N ASN A 40 -7.75 -20.36 2.99
CA ASN A 40 -6.33 -20.58 3.30
C ASN A 40 -5.49 -20.29 2.04
N TYR A 41 -4.74 -19.19 2.09
CA TYR A 41 -3.82 -18.77 1.04
C TYR A 41 -2.35 -18.80 1.50
N ASP A 42 -1.99 -19.74 2.38
CA ASP A 42 -0.63 -19.94 2.84
C ASP A 42 0.33 -20.15 1.65
N GLY A 43 1.43 -19.41 1.64
CA GLY A 43 2.42 -19.46 0.57
C GLY A 43 2.03 -18.74 -0.72
N TYR A 44 0.87 -18.07 -0.76
CA TYR A 44 0.56 -17.15 -1.86
C TYR A 44 1.20 -15.79 -1.62
N PHE A 45 1.56 -15.12 -2.72
CA PHE A 45 2.04 -13.73 -2.73
C PHE A 45 1.03 -12.84 -3.41
N ILE A 46 0.91 -11.62 -2.94
CA ILE A 46 0.12 -10.60 -3.61
C ILE A 46 0.90 -10.13 -4.85
N GLY A 47 0.39 -10.42 -6.05
CA GLY A 47 0.97 -9.95 -7.31
C GLY A 47 0.46 -8.57 -7.72
N LYS A 48 -0.81 -8.27 -7.40
CA LYS A 48 -1.46 -7.00 -7.73
C LYS A 48 -2.55 -6.68 -6.72
N VAL A 49 -2.75 -5.39 -6.45
CA VAL A 49 -3.94 -4.86 -5.76
C VAL A 49 -4.52 -3.72 -6.60
N SER A 50 -5.84 -3.64 -6.67
CA SER A 50 -6.55 -2.48 -7.22
C SER A 50 -7.50 -1.94 -6.15
N LEU A 51 -7.51 -0.62 -5.99
CA LEU A 51 -8.44 0.12 -5.15
C LEU A 51 -9.37 0.91 -6.04
N GLU A 52 -10.66 0.92 -5.71
CA GLU A 52 -11.67 1.77 -6.32
C GLU A 52 -12.41 2.51 -5.22
N PHE A 53 -12.50 3.82 -5.35
CA PHE A 53 -13.18 4.67 -4.39
C PHE A 53 -14.41 5.32 -5.03
N ASN A 54 -15.56 5.18 -4.38
CA ASN A 54 -16.85 5.74 -4.80
C ASN A 54 -17.44 6.63 -3.70
N MET A 55 -17.71 7.89 -4.04
CA MET A 55 -18.37 8.83 -3.15
C MET A 55 -19.88 8.55 -3.00
N ALA A 56 -20.50 7.86 -3.97
CA ALA A 56 -21.93 7.53 -3.92
C ALA A 56 -22.19 6.35 -2.98
N ALA A 57 -23.03 6.56 -1.98
CA ALA A 57 -23.37 5.55 -0.97
C ALA A 57 -24.09 4.30 -1.52
N ASP A 58 -24.55 4.31 -2.77
CA ASP A 58 -25.38 3.25 -3.37
C ASP A 58 -24.69 2.39 -4.43
N ALA A 59 -23.38 2.61 -4.71
CA ALA A 59 -22.67 1.83 -5.71
C ALA A 59 -22.35 0.42 -5.16
N GLY A 60 -23.24 -0.53 -5.46
CA GLY A 60 -23.00 -1.97 -5.38
C GLY A 60 -22.28 -2.46 -4.12
N LYS A 61 -22.83 -2.15 -2.93
CA LYS A 61 -22.20 -2.57 -1.65
C LYS A 61 -21.97 -4.07 -1.66
N MET A 62 -20.72 -4.47 -1.66
CA MET A 62 -20.33 -5.84 -1.37
C MET A 62 -20.80 -6.21 0.05
N SER A 63 -21.12 -7.48 0.29
CA SER A 63 -21.49 -7.96 1.63
C SER A 63 -20.49 -7.44 2.68
N GLU A 64 -20.99 -6.78 3.70
CA GLU A 64 -20.17 -5.99 4.64
C GLU A 64 -19.25 -6.83 5.54
N ASN A 65 -19.35 -8.16 5.55
CA ASN A 65 -18.72 -8.99 6.56
C ASN A 65 -17.64 -9.95 6.07
N GLN A 66 -17.50 -10.19 4.76
CA GLN A 66 -16.53 -11.16 4.21
C GLN A 66 -15.98 -10.69 2.86
N ALA A 67 -14.75 -11.11 2.55
CA ALA A 67 -14.24 -10.99 1.20
C ALA A 67 -14.88 -12.04 0.29
N HIS A 68 -15.08 -11.67 -0.97
CA HIS A 68 -15.62 -12.54 -2.00
C HIS A 68 -14.48 -13.13 -2.83
N ILE A 69 -14.55 -14.45 -3.05
CA ILE A 69 -13.68 -15.13 -4.00
C ILE A 69 -14.29 -14.92 -5.39
N ILE A 70 -13.67 -14.05 -6.20
CA ILE A 70 -14.11 -13.78 -7.57
C ILE A 70 -13.67 -14.91 -8.49
N LYS A 71 -12.44 -15.41 -8.28
CA LYS A 71 -11.85 -16.50 -9.06
C LYS A 71 -10.84 -17.24 -8.23
N SER A 72 -10.83 -18.57 -8.35
CA SER A 72 -9.81 -19.40 -7.71
C SER A 72 -9.37 -20.50 -8.66
N ARG A 73 -8.05 -20.72 -8.73
CA ARG A 73 -7.38 -21.80 -9.44
C ARG A 73 -6.22 -22.28 -8.58
N GLU A 74 -5.58 -23.39 -8.97
CA GLU A 74 -4.49 -24.02 -8.21
C GLU A 74 -3.38 -23.04 -7.78
N ASN A 75 -3.00 -22.12 -8.66
CA ASN A 75 -1.87 -21.19 -8.44
C ASN A 75 -2.27 -19.71 -8.49
N TYR A 76 -3.57 -19.41 -8.47
CA TYR A 76 -4.07 -18.07 -8.60
C TYR A 76 -5.41 -17.91 -7.88
N ALA A 77 -5.57 -16.80 -7.16
CA ALA A 77 -6.86 -16.38 -6.63
C ALA A 77 -7.08 -14.88 -6.82
N GLU A 78 -8.32 -14.51 -7.06
CA GLU A 78 -8.79 -13.14 -7.08
C GLU A 78 -9.84 -12.98 -6.00
N LEU A 79 -9.58 -12.08 -5.07
CA LEU A 79 -10.43 -11.77 -3.93
C LEU A 79 -10.84 -10.32 -3.99
N ALA A 80 -12.05 -10.02 -3.54
CA ALA A 80 -12.51 -8.66 -3.38
C ALA A 80 -13.18 -8.45 -2.03
N ALA A 81 -12.94 -7.30 -1.41
CA ALA A 81 -13.61 -6.83 -0.22
C ALA A 81 -13.83 -5.32 -0.34
N GLY A 82 -14.84 -4.81 0.35
CA GLY A 82 -15.07 -3.38 0.37
C GLY A 82 -15.72 -2.94 1.66
N GLY A 83 -15.77 -1.65 1.92
CA GLY A 83 -16.38 -1.10 3.13
C GLY A 83 -16.35 0.41 3.16
N ASP A 84 -17.00 0.97 4.18
CA ASP A 84 -17.01 2.40 4.42
C ASP A 84 -15.59 2.90 4.67
N PHE A 85 -15.20 3.95 3.95
CA PHE A 85 -13.89 4.56 4.03
C PHE A 85 -14.01 6.06 3.76
N ALA A 86 -13.45 6.88 4.63
CA ALA A 86 -13.67 8.33 4.61
C ALA A 86 -15.18 8.66 4.58
N ASP A 87 -15.62 9.41 3.58
CA ASP A 87 -17.01 9.79 3.36
C ASP A 87 -17.65 9.02 2.18
N GLY A 88 -17.07 7.87 1.81
CA GLY A 88 -17.53 7.03 0.70
C GLY A 88 -17.31 5.55 0.94
N TYR A 89 -17.14 4.80 -0.15
CA TYR A 89 -16.94 3.35 -0.14
C TYR A 89 -15.66 2.98 -0.88
N LEU A 90 -14.81 2.18 -0.23
CA LEU A 90 -13.56 1.65 -0.80
C LEU A 90 -13.75 0.18 -1.17
N SER A 91 -13.49 -0.16 -2.42
CA SER A 91 -13.36 -1.54 -2.90
C SER A 91 -11.90 -1.89 -3.09
N ILE A 92 -11.51 -3.08 -2.63
CA ILE A 92 -10.15 -3.63 -2.75
C ILE A 92 -10.23 -4.94 -3.51
N HIS A 93 -9.56 -5.02 -4.65
CA HIS A 93 -9.37 -6.25 -5.40
C HIS A 93 -7.92 -6.73 -5.26
N MET A 94 -7.73 -7.94 -4.78
CA MET A 94 -6.43 -8.54 -4.50
C MET A 94 -6.21 -9.77 -5.38
N TYR A 95 -5.08 -9.80 -6.08
CA TYR A 95 -4.68 -10.88 -6.98
C TYR A 95 -3.52 -11.63 -6.35
N LEU A 96 -3.79 -12.86 -5.93
CA LEU A 96 -2.86 -13.75 -5.27
C LEU A 96 -2.27 -14.76 -6.27
N MET A 97 -0.99 -15.01 -6.15
CA MET A 97 -0.27 -15.98 -6.96
C MET A 97 0.55 -16.92 -6.08
N LYS A 98 0.46 -18.22 -6.31
CA LYS A 98 1.36 -19.19 -5.71
C LYS A 98 2.60 -19.32 -6.59
N PRO A 99 3.80 -19.27 -6.04
CA PRO A 99 5.01 -19.51 -6.82
C PRO A 99 4.93 -20.89 -7.45
N VAL A 100 4.98 -20.96 -8.76
CA VAL A 100 5.22 -22.24 -9.45
C VAL A 100 6.68 -22.55 -9.21
N SER A 101 7.00 -23.66 -8.56
CA SER A 101 8.37 -24.15 -8.41
C SER A 101 8.94 -24.44 -9.78
N LYS A 102 9.51 -23.43 -10.42
CA LYS A 102 10.40 -23.66 -11.56
C LYS A 102 11.68 -24.23 -10.95
N ALA A 103 11.92 -25.51 -11.17
CA ALA A 103 13.27 -26.05 -11.09
C ALA A 103 14.18 -25.05 -11.82
N ALA A 104 15.05 -24.40 -11.03
CA ALA A 104 16.21 -23.61 -11.43
C ALA A 104 16.18 -23.01 -12.86
N ALA A 105 15.27 -22.11 -13.14
CA ALA A 105 15.45 -21.20 -14.25
C ALA A 105 16.45 -20.13 -13.76
N GLN A 106 17.71 -20.29 -14.13
CA GLN A 106 18.73 -19.27 -14.00
C GLN A 106 18.18 -17.97 -14.59
N SER A 107 17.82 -17.03 -13.73
CA SER A 107 17.41 -15.71 -14.14
C SER A 107 18.66 -14.96 -14.59
N ASN A 108 19.00 -15.07 -15.87
CA ASN A 108 19.82 -14.10 -16.56
C ASN A 108 19.00 -12.79 -16.69
N SER A 109 18.69 -12.15 -15.58
CA SER A 109 18.25 -10.77 -15.57
C SER A 109 19.48 -9.88 -15.42
N GLY A 110 20.23 -9.74 -16.50
CA GLY A 110 21.13 -8.62 -16.69
C GLY A 110 20.31 -7.32 -16.75
N GLY A 111 19.71 -6.96 -15.65
CA GLY A 111 19.12 -5.64 -15.41
C GLY A 111 20.28 -4.65 -15.35
N GLN A 112 20.60 -4.02 -16.49
CA GLN A 112 21.49 -2.87 -16.50
C GLN A 112 20.99 -1.88 -15.46
N ASN A 113 21.87 -1.54 -14.51
CA ASN A 113 21.70 -0.45 -13.55
C ASN A 113 21.31 0.84 -14.30
N LYS A 114 20.00 1.10 -14.44
CA LYS A 114 19.48 2.33 -15.05
C LYS A 114 19.65 3.57 -14.19
N PHE A 115 20.31 3.42 -13.05
CA PHE A 115 20.60 4.52 -12.13
C PHE A 115 22.07 4.92 -12.22
N ALA A 116 22.45 5.53 -13.37
CA ALA A 116 23.62 6.37 -13.41
C ALA A 116 23.39 7.60 -12.51
N THR A 117 24.19 7.70 -11.45
CA THR A 117 24.54 8.92 -10.72
C THR A 117 23.41 9.92 -10.44
N VAL A 118 22.58 9.63 -9.42
CA VAL A 118 21.93 10.69 -8.64
C VAL A 118 22.52 10.62 -7.24
N ASN A 119 23.46 11.53 -6.98
CA ASN A 119 23.97 11.82 -5.64
C ASN A 119 22.80 12.32 -4.78
N GLU A 120 22.66 11.73 -3.60
CA GLU A 120 21.67 11.91 -2.54
C GLU A 120 20.58 10.83 -2.59
N TYR A 121 20.87 9.72 -1.90
CA TYR A 121 19.90 8.66 -1.62
C TYR A 121 18.89 9.14 -0.58
N THR A 122 17.86 9.84 -1.00
CA THR A 122 16.71 10.11 -0.14
C THR A 122 15.94 8.80 0.00
N GLN A 123 15.97 8.24 1.20
CA GLN A 123 15.07 7.17 1.60
C GLN A 123 13.67 7.75 1.76
N ASP A 124 12.68 7.19 1.07
CA ASP A 124 11.30 7.66 1.15
C ASP A 124 10.45 6.82 2.11
N MET A 125 10.72 5.51 2.20
CA MET A 125 10.02 4.59 3.08
C MET A 125 10.97 3.56 3.69
N ILE A 126 10.63 3.14 4.91
CA ILE A 126 11.18 1.97 5.59
C ILE A 126 10.08 1.33 6.43
N PHE A 127 10.15 0.02 6.65
CA PHE A 127 9.19 -0.74 7.43
C PHE A 127 9.91 -1.50 8.53
N SER A 128 9.68 -1.14 9.78
CA SER A 128 10.23 -1.88 10.91
C SER A 128 9.52 -3.21 11.15
N LYS A 129 10.21 -4.16 11.78
CA LYS A 129 9.58 -5.43 12.21
C LYS A 129 8.36 -5.21 13.10
N SER A 130 8.42 -4.25 14.02
CA SER A 130 7.31 -3.92 14.92
C SER A 130 6.08 -3.43 14.16
N GLU A 131 6.29 -2.64 13.13
CA GLU A 131 5.23 -2.14 12.27
C GLU A 131 4.58 -3.26 11.45
N ILE A 132 5.39 -4.20 10.91
CA ILE A 132 4.89 -5.39 10.21
C ILE A 132 4.05 -6.26 11.15
N PHE A 133 4.56 -6.56 12.35
CA PHE A 133 3.83 -7.41 13.31
C PHE A 133 2.54 -6.77 13.82
N SER A 134 2.54 -5.45 14.05
CA SER A 134 1.32 -4.72 14.37
C SER A 134 0.28 -4.80 13.25
N PHE A 135 0.71 -4.59 12.01
CA PHE A 135 -0.17 -4.69 10.84
C PHE A 135 -0.77 -6.09 10.68
N VAL A 136 0.06 -7.13 10.77
CA VAL A 136 -0.35 -8.54 10.66
C VAL A 136 -1.37 -8.88 11.75
N SER A 137 -1.12 -8.48 13.00
CA SER A 137 -2.05 -8.65 14.12
C SER A 137 -3.38 -7.94 13.88
N ASP A 138 -3.32 -6.69 13.39
CA ASP A 138 -4.51 -5.85 13.18
C ASP A 138 -5.37 -6.33 12.01
N THR A 139 -4.78 -6.92 10.99
CA THR A 139 -5.47 -7.37 9.78
C THR A 139 -5.83 -8.85 9.78
N GLY A 140 -5.24 -9.63 10.69
CA GLY A 140 -5.38 -11.09 10.71
C GLY A 140 -4.66 -11.79 9.55
N ASP A 141 -3.62 -11.17 8.99
CA ASP A 141 -2.78 -11.76 7.95
C ASP A 141 -1.70 -12.65 8.58
N PHE A 142 -2.04 -13.89 8.88
CA PHE A 142 -1.13 -14.84 9.53
C PHE A 142 -0.21 -15.58 8.55
N ASN A 143 -0.01 -15.09 7.31
CA ASN A 143 0.91 -15.73 6.38
C ASN A 143 2.32 -15.82 6.99
N PRO A 144 2.91 -17.03 7.09
CA PRO A 144 4.21 -17.25 7.75
C PRO A 144 5.37 -16.40 7.19
N ILE A 145 5.27 -15.93 5.95
CA ILE A 145 6.33 -15.07 5.33
C ILE A 145 6.48 -13.72 6.04
N HIS A 146 5.45 -13.27 6.76
CA HIS A 146 5.45 -12.02 7.52
C HIS A 146 5.94 -12.18 8.95
N GLN A 147 6.40 -13.39 9.32
CA GLN A 147 6.83 -13.74 10.67
C GLN A 147 8.31 -14.11 10.69
N GLY A 148 8.88 -14.22 11.88
CA GLY A 148 10.25 -14.65 12.05
C GLY A 148 11.31 -13.53 12.05
N GLY A 149 12.57 -13.92 11.88
CA GLY A 149 13.72 -13.02 12.05
C GLY A 149 13.89 -11.99 10.93
N HIS A 150 13.41 -12.30 9.74
CA HIS A 150 13.53 -11.45 8.54
C HIS A 150 12.21 -11.42 7.75
N PRO A 151 11.18 -10.78 8.31
CA PRO A 151 9.85 -10.83 7.72
C PRO A 151 9.77 -10.06 6.41
N VAL A 152 9.01 -10.62 5.46
CA VAL A 152 8.59 -9.91 4.25
C VAL A 152 7.56 -8.85 4.63
N VAL A 153 7.67 -7.66 4.08
CA VAL A 153 6.69 -6.58 4.27
C VAL A 153 5.39 -6.95 3.56
N PRO A 154 4.23 -6.93 4.23
CA PRO A 154 2.94 -7.14 3.58
C PRO A 154 2.71 -6.11 2.47
N GLY A 155 2.32 -6.55 1.28
CA GLY A 155 2.02 -5.64 0.17
C GLY A 155 0.91 -4.64 0.50
N LEU A 156 -0.05 -5.03 1.33
CA LEU A 156 -1.13 -4.17 1.80
C LEU A 156 -0.67 -3.12 2.82
N LEU A 157 0.42 -3.37 3.57
CA LEU A 157 1.07 -2.37 4.43
C LEU A 157 1.83 -1.33 3.59
N ILE A 158 2.49 -1.77 2.50
CA ILE A 158 3.11 -0.84 1.54
C ILE A 158 2.03 0.09 0.97
N LEU A 159 0.90 -0.47 0.56
CA LEU A 159 -0.22 0.28 0.03
C LEU A 159 -0.81 1.25 1.06
N GLU A 160 -0.97 0.84 2.32
CA GLU A 160 -1.42 1.72 3.42
C GLU A 160 -0.54 2.98 3.53
N LYS A 161 0.79 2.82 3.53
CA LYS A 161 1.71 3.96 3.57
C LYS A 161 1.57 4.87 2.35
N LEU A 162 1.47 4.29 1.16
CA LEU A 162 1.35 5.05 -0.09
C LEU A 162 0.11 5.94 -0.12
N ILE A 163 -1.01 5.48 0.44
CA ILE A 163 -2.29 6.20 0.36
C ILE A 163 -2.59 7.08 1.58
N LEU A 164 -1.93 6.87 2.71
CA LEU A 164 -2.22 7.59 3.97
C LEU A 164 -1.11 8.52 4.44
N GLU A 165 0.13 8.35 3.97
CA GLU A 165 1.24 9.17 4.47
C GLU A 165 1.44 10.44 3.64
N LYS A 166 1.30 11.60 4.31
CA LYS A 166 1.41 12.93 3.70
C LYS A 166 2.69 13.15 2.88
N PRO A 167 3.90 12.80 3.34
CA PRO A 167 5.12 13.03 2.56
C PRO A 167 5.12 12.33 1.20
N ILE A 168 4.47 11.16 1.13
CA ILE A 168 4.34 10.39 -0.11
C ILE A 168 3.35 11.08 -1.05
N LEU A 169 2.23 11.55 -0.53
CA LEU A 169 1.23 12.30 -1.29
C LEU A 169 1.80 13.61 -1.85
N GLU A 170 2.63 14.30 -1.07
CA GLU A 170 3.36 15.49 -1.49
C GLU A 170 4.30 15.20 -2.67
N LYS A 171 5.04 14.10 -2.61
CA LYS A 171 5.93 13.67 -3.69
C LYS A 171 5.19 13.36 -4.99
N LEU A 172 3.94 12.92 -4.90
CA LEU A 172 3.06 12.68 -6.05
C LEU A 172 2.47 13.99 -6.63
N ASN A 173 2.75 15.16 -6.04
CA ASN A 173 2.10 16.43 -6.34
C ASN A 173 0.56 16.38 -6.21
N LEU A 174 0.07 15.53 -5.35
CA LEU A 174 -1.35 15.43 -5.01
C LEU A 174 -1.73 16.41 -3.87
N GLN A 175 -0.84 17.37 -3.59
CA GLN A 175 -1.17 18.52 -2.77
C GLN A 175 -2.10 19.44 -3.54
N THR A 176 -3.29 19.57 -3.03
CA THR A 176 -4.10 20.75 -3.33
C THR A 176 -3.85 21.77 -2.21
N ASP A 177 -3.77 23.03 -2.56
CA ASP A 177 -3.66 24.18 -1.62
C ASP A 177 -4.84 24.24 -0.61
N ILE A 178 -5.82 23.38 -0.78
CA ILE A 178 -6.98 23.20 0.06
C ILE A 178 -6.67 22.10 1.07
N GLY A 179 -6.16 22.47 2.21
CA GLY A 179 -5.57 21.67 3.30
C GLY A 179 -6.31 20.43 3.84
N HIS A 180 -7.24 19.84 3.11
CA HIS A 180 -8.07 18.73 3.57
C HIS A 180 -8.46 17.69 2.53
N ILE A 181 -7.97 17.77 1.29
CA ILE A 181 -8.33 16.79 0.25
C ILE A 181 -7.45 15.55 0.45
N GLY A 182 -8.05 14.42 0.78
CA GLY A 182 -7.38 13.13 0.81
C GLY A 182 -7.07 12.64 -0.61
N ILE A 183 -6.13 11.70 -0.75
CA ILE A 183 -5.80 11.06 -2.03
C ILE A 183 -7.06 10.59 -2.78
N PHE A 184 -8.09 10.17 -2.05
CA PHE A 184 -9.32 9.62 -2.58
C PHE A 184 -10.27 10.66 -3.20
N ASP A 185 -10.10 11.94 -2.86
CA ASP A 185 -10.85 13.02 -3.50
C ASP A 185 -10.30 13.33 -4.90
N LEU A 186 -9.05 12.89 -5.17
CA LEU A 186 -8.34 13.12 -6.42
C LEU A 186 -8.19 11.85 -7.27
N ILE A 187 -8.22 10.68 -6.64
CA ILE A 187 -7.94 9.40 -7.29
C ILE A 187 -9.14 8.47 -7.11
N HIS A 188 -9.90 8.28 -8.20
CA HIS A 188 -11.00 7.31 -8.21
C HIS A 188 -10.51 5.87 -8.23
N SER A 189 -9.31 5.62 -8.73
CA SER A 189 -8.70 4.29 -8.76
C SER A 189 -7.21 4.34 -8.51
N PHE A 190 -6.70 3.35 -7.80
CA PHE A 190 -5.28 3.17 -7.53
C PHE A 190 -4.92 1.70 -7.73
N GLY A 191 -3.85 1.43 -8.47
CA GLY A 191 -3.39 0.07 -8.71
C GLY A 191 -1.91 -0.08 -8.36
N ILE A 192 -1.55 -1.16 -7.67
CA ILE A 192 -0.16 -1.52 -7.39
C ILE A 192 0.13 -2.93 -7.89
N ARG A 193 1.28 -3.11 -8.53
CA ARG A 193 1.82 -4.40 -8.93
C ARG A 193 3.13 -4.64 -8.21
N PHE A 194 3.22 -5.74 -7.49
CA PHE A 194 4.43 -6.17 -6.81
C PHE A 194 5.31 -7.00 -7.74
N ARG A 195 6.64 -6.82 -7.65
CA ARG A 195 7.65 -7.47 -8.49
C ARG A 195 8.59 -8.34 -7.67
N THR A 196 9.10 -7.78 -6.61
CA THR A 196 10.14 -8.39 -5.76
C THR A 196 9.72 -8.22 -4.31
N PRO A 197 9.92 -9.22 -3.44
CA PRO A 197 9.69 -9.06 -2.01
C PRO A 197 10.54 -7.94 -1.41
N LEU A 198 9.93 -7.15 -0.53
CA LEU A 198 10.59 -6.19 0.33
C LEU A 198 10.69 -6.80 1.73
N TYR A 199 11.84 -6.69 2.38
CA TYR A 199 12.03 -7.19 3.74
C TYR A 199 12.04 -6.04 4.76
N ALA A 200 11.82 -6.39 6.02
CA ALA A 200 11.91 -5.44 7.12
C ALA A 200 13.27 -4.71 7.10
N ASP A 201 13.22 -3.43 7.48
CA ASP A 201 14.38 -2.54 7.61
C ASP A 201 15.12 -2.25 6.30
N GLU A 202 14.62 -2.70 5.15
CA GLU A 202 15.14 -2.32 3.83
C GLU A 202 14.59 -0.97 3.40
N PRO A 203 15.46 0.02 3.09
CA PRO A 203 15.00 1.33 2.64
C PRO A 203 14.54 1.31 1.18
N VAL A 204 13.44 2.02 0.93
CA VAL A 204 12.80 2.13 -0.39
C VAL A 204 12.88 3.57 -0.89
N ARG A 205 13.17 3.74 -2.17
CA ARG A 205 13.06 5.01 -2.90
C ARG A 205 11.86 4.98 -3.80
N LEU A 206 11.12 6.09 -3.82
CA LEU A 206 9.98 6.32 -4.71
C LEU A 206 10.38 7.21 -5.89
N VAL A 207 10.07 6.76 -7.10
CA VAL A 207 10.34 7.52 -8.33
C VAL A 207 9.01 7.82 -9.03
N PRO A 208 8.51 9.06 -8.94
CA PRO A 208 7.28 9.45 -9.62
C PRO A 208 7.52 9.72 -11.11
N HIS A 209 6.64 9.23 -11.95
CA HIS A 209 6.56 9.48 -13.39
C HIS A 209 5.33 10.32 -13.69
N LYS A 210 5.43 11.62 -13.47
CA LYS A 210 4.30 12.58 -13.50
C LYS A 210 3.47 12.52 -14.79
N ALA A 211 4.13 12.39 -15.95
CA ALA A 211 3.45 12.39 -17.24
C ALA A 211 2.53 11.16 -17.47
N SER A 212 2.74 10.08 -16.71
CA SER A 212 2.00 8.82 -16.88
C SER A 212 1.12 8.44 -15.69
N GLY A 213 1.02 9.28 -14.66
CA GLY A 213 0.31 8.94 -13.42
C GLY A 213 0.83 7.64 -12.79
N ARG A 214 2.16 7.45 -12.81
CA ARG A 214 2.83 6.25 -12.33
C ARG A 214 3.88 6.60 -11.28
N MET A 215 4.09 5.68 -10.34
CA MET A 215 5.19 5.73 -9.39
C MET A 215 5.78 4.33 -9.23
N ASP A 216 7.09 4.24 -9.22
CA ASP A 216 7.81 3.00 -8.99
C ASP A 216 8.57 3.07 -7.66
N GLY A 217 8.57 1.94 -6.93
CA GLY A 217 9.36 1.75 -5.72
C GLY A 217 10.58 0.88 -6.00
N TYR A 218 11.75 1.34 -5.55
CA TYR A 218 13.03 0.66 -5.71
C TYR A 218 13.72 0.42 -4.38
N LYS A 219 14.39 -0.71 -4.24
CA LYS A 219 15.29 -0.95 -3.12
C LYS A 219 16.49 -0.02 -3.24
N CYS A 220 16.85 0.66 -2.14
CA CYS A 220 17.97 1.62 -2.16
C CYS A 220 19.33 0.95 -2.32
N SER A 221 19.50 -0.30 -1.85
CA SER A 221 20.77 -1.01 -1.83
C SER A 221 21.29 -1.42 -3.22
N ASP A 222 20.40 -1.83 -4.12
CA ASP A 222 20.76 -2.43 -5.41
C ASP A 222 19.92 -1.92 -6.59
N GLY A 223 18.95 -1.03 -6.35
CA GLY A 223 18.09 -0.46 -7.37
C GLY A 223 17.07 -1.43 -7.97
N VAL A 224 16.82 -2.57 -7.32
CA VAL A 224 15.83 -3.53 -7.78
C VAL A 224 14.41 -2.95 -7.66
N GLU A 225 13.59 -3.08 -8.71
CA GLU A 225 12.19 -2.67 -8.68
C GLU A 225 11.38 -3.59 -7.77
N LEU A 226 10.77 -3.00 -6.76
CA LEU A 226 9.93 -3.68 -5.77
C LEU A 226 8.46 -3.70 -6.19
N PHE A 227 7.98 -2.57 -6.69
CA PHE A 227 6.59 -2.40 -7.13
C PHE A 227 6.45 -1.22 -8.10
N SER A 228 5.33 -1.22 -8.83
CA SER A 228 4.88 -0.08 -9.62
C SER A 228 3.41 0.23 -9.34
N CYS A 229 3.09 1.52 -9.21
CA CYS A 229 1.73 2.02 -8.97
C CYS A 229 1.22 2.83 -10.16
N LYS A 230 -0.11 2.82 -10.38
CA LYS A 230 -0.85 3.77 -11.21
C LYS A 230 -1.92 4.43 -10.37
N TYR A 231 -2.13 5.74 -10.59
CA TYR A 231 -3.11 6.56 -9.89
C TYR A 231 -3.71 7.61 -10.81
#